data_b6798ae4e5de46ccc62b6a5a59bbabfd
#
_entry.id   b6798ae4e5de46ccc62b6a5a59bbabfd
#
_cell.length_a   1.000
_cell.length_b   1.000
_cell.length_c   1.000
_cell.angle_alpha   90.00
_cell.angle_beta   90.00
_cell.angle_gamma   90.00
#
_symmetry.space_group_name_H-M   'P 1'
#
loop_
_entity.id
_entity.type
_entity.pdbx_description
1 polymer ?
#
loop_
_entity_poly.entity_id
_entity_poly.type
_entity_poly.pdbx_seq_one_letter_code
_entity_poly.pdbx_strand_id
1 'polypeptide(L)'
;ESDKATMEVPSSAAGVVKELRAKLGDKLSEGDVVAVIEADGAGDAPAASAKSEAPIATASKPVAAPQAAAAASVEAPKAAPASANHANPAPKAAASTGKQADIDCQMVVIGAGPGGYTAAFRAADLGLDTVIIERYETLGGVCLNVGCIPSKALLHAAEVIDSAAHASDFGVTFGKPKIDIDKLRSYKEKVVGQLTKGLAGMAKQRKVRSVQGVATFASPNELTITNANGKTQLLRFQHCIIAAGSQ
;
A
#
# COMPACT_ATOMS: atom_id res chain seq x y z
N GLU A 1 15.44 -7.64 -10.52
CA GLU A 1 15.08 -9.02 -10.14
C GLU A 1 15.91 -9.44 -8.94
N SER A 2 15.26 -9.72 -7.83
CA SER A 2 15.91 -10.26 -6.64
C SER A 2 15.68 -11.77 -6.64
N ASP A 3 16.73 -12.57 -6.73
CA ASP A 3 16.71 -14.04 -6.71
C ASP A 3 16.10 -14.65 -5.42
N LYS A 4 15.49 -13.85 -4.55
CA LYS A 4 15.01 -14.25 -3.22
C LYS A 4 13.59 -13.83 -2.89
N ALA A 5 12.82 -13.25 -3.80
CA ALA A 5 11.45 -12.86 -3.53
C ALA A 5 10.48 -13.72 -4.35
N THR A 6 9.77 -14.62 -3.67
CA THR A 6 8.59 -15.28 -4.24
C THR A 6 7.45 -14.25 -4.22
N MET A 7 6.98 -13.84 -5.38
CA MET A 7 5.81 -12.97 -5.50
C MET A 7 4.63 -13.78 -6.01
N GLU A 8 3.51 -13.71 -5.31
CA GLU A 8 2.23 -14.22 -5.81
C GLU A 8 1.64 -13.21 -6.78
N VAL A 9 1.42 -13.63 -8.02
CA VAL A 9 0.75 -12.81 -9.04
C VAL A 9 -0.70 -13.29 -9.12
N PRO A 10 -1.67 -12.53 -8.59
CA PRO A 10 -3.08 -12.92 -8.63
C PRO A 10 -3.60 -12.85 -10.07
N SER A 11 -4.50 -13.78 -10.41
CA SER A 11 -5.19 -13.76 -11.69
C SER A 11 -6.02 -12.49 -11.85
N SER A 12 -5.99 -11.89 -13.03
CA SER A 12 -6.81 -10.72 -13.40
C SER A 12 -8.28 -11.05 -13.67
N ALA A 13 -8.64 -12.34 -13.79
CA ALA A 13 -9.99 -12.79 -14.04
C ALA A 13 -10.32 -14.03 -13.20
N ALA A 14 -11.58 -14.12 -12.75
CA ALA A 14 -12.11 -15.34 -12.14
C ALA A 14 -12.50 -16.34 -13.25
N GLY A 15 -12.19 -17.62 -13.06
CA GLY A 15 -12.51 -18.65 -14.04
C GLY A 15 -11.75 -19.94 -13.79
N VAL A 16 -11.97 -20.93 -14.65
CA VAL A 16 -11.30 -22.24 -14.59
C VAL A 16 -10.08 -22.22 -15.50
N VAL A 17 -8.91 -22.60 -14.94
CA VAL A 17 -7.67 -22.71 -15.73
C VAL A 17 -7.80 -23.89 -16.69
N LYS A 18 -7.81 -23.62 -18.00
CA LYS A 18 -7.86 -24.65 -19.05
C LYS A 18 -6.48 -25.18 -19.41
N GLU A 19 -5.49 -24.32 -19.46
CA GLU A 19 -4.15 -24.69 -19.91
C GLU A 19 -3.12 -23.86 -19.15
N LEU A 20 -2.10 -24.52 -18.62
CA LEU A 20 -0.93 -23.88 -18.03
C LEU A 20 0.18 -23.88 -19.07
N ARG A 21 0.62 -22.71 -19.53
CA ARG A 21 1.66 -22.58 -20.56
C ARG A 21 3.05 -22.36 -19.97
N ALA A 22 3.15 -21.91 -18.74
CA ALA A 22 4.41 -21.76 -18.02
C ALA A 22 4.72 -23.01 -17.21
N LYS A 23 6.00 -23.43 -17.20
CA LYS A 23 6.51 -24.56 -16.41
C LYS A 23 7.45 -24.02 -15.33
N LEU A 24 7.61 -24.82 -14.27
CA LEU A 24 8.52 -24.48 -13.19
C LEU A 24 9.95 -24.33 -13.74
N GLY A 25 10.54 -23.14 -13.54
CA GLY A 25 11.90 -22.81 -14.03
C GLY A 25 11.92 -22.01 -15.35
N ASP A 26 10.78 -21.76 -16.00
CA ASP A 26 10.72 -20.93 -17.19
C ASP A 26 11.04 -19.46 -16.84
N LYS A 27 11.79 -18.81 -17.72
CA LYS A 27 11.99 -17.35 -17.66
C LYS A 27 10.88 -16.69 -18.45
N LEU A 28 10.04 -15.94 -17.74
CA LEU A 28 8.92 -15.22 -18.33
C LEU A 28 9.26 -13.72 -18.42
N SER A 29 8.80 -13.10 -19.51
CA SER A 29 8.91 -11.67 -19.77
C SER A 29 7.52 -11.02 -19.77
N GLU A 30 7.46 -9.69 -19.67
CA GLU A 30 6.21 -8.95 -19.77
C GLU A 30 5.52 -9.23 -21.12
N GLY A 31 4.28 -9.71 -21.06
CA GLY A 31 3.50 -10.13 -22.24
C GLY A 31 3.42 -11.64 -22.49
N ASP A 32 4.17 -12.46 -21.74
CA ASP A 32 4.11 -13.90 -21.89
C ASP A 32 2.82 -14.48 -21.26
N VAL A 33 2.17 -15.41 -21.98
CA VAL A 33 0.95 -16.07 -21.52
C VAL A 33 1.30 -17.18 -20.54
N VAL A 34 0.98 -16.99 -19.26
CA VAL A 34 1.24 -17.95 -18.18
C VAL A 34 0.19 -19.05 -18.13
N ALA A 35 -1.07 -18.70 -18.29
CA ALA A 35 -2.22 -19.62 -18.25
C ALA A 35 -3.37 -19.13 -19.11
N VAL A 36 -4.18 -20.05 -19.62
CA VAL A 36 -5.43 -19.77 -20.30
C VAL A 36 -6.57 -20.08 -19.35
N ILE A 37 -7.41 -19.07 -19.07
CA ILE A 37 -8.54 -19.16 -18.14
C ILE A 37 -9.84 -19.07 -18.94
N GLU A 38 -10.77 -19.99 -18.70
CA GLU A 38 -12.16 -19.87 -19.16
C GLU A 38 -12.93 -19.07 -18.12
N ALA A 39 -13.32 -17.83 -18.49
CA ALA A 39 -14.10 -16.97 -17.61
C ALA A 39 -15.57 -17.42 -17.60
N ASP A 40 -16.15 -17.59 -16.43
CA ASP A 40 -17.58 -17.78 -16.25
C ASP A 40 -18.31 -16.44 -16.46
N GLY A 41 -18.88 -16.25 -17.66
CA GLY A 41 -19.88 -15.21 -17.91
C GLY A 41 -19.38 -13.89 -18.51
N ALA A 42 -19.80 -13.66 -19.71
CA ALA A 42 -19.77 -12.52 -20.61
C ALA A 42 -19.54 -11.11 -20.05
N GLY A 43 -18.59 -10.38 -20.67
CA GLY A 43 -18.42 -8.94 -20.56
C GLY A 43 -17.39 -8.47 -21.56
N ASP A 44 -17.87 -7.98 -22.69
CA ASP A 44 -17.13 -7.40 -23.81
C ASP A 44 -16.19 -6.26 -23.38
N ALA A 45 -14.93 -6.30 -23.82
CA ALA A 45 -14.11 -5.11 -23.94
C ALA A 45 -13.02 -5.30 -25.01
N PRO A 46 -12.71 -4.28 -25.83
CA PRO A 46 -12.13 -4.44 -27.16
C PRO A 46 -10.61 -4.60 -27.15
N ALA A 47 -10.17 -5.39 -28.10
CA ALA A 47 -8.78 -5.56 -28.50
C ALA A 47 -8.18 -4.24 -29.05
N ALA A 48 -7.04 -3.84 -28.55
CA ALA A 48 -6.17 -2.86 -29.18
C ALA A 48 -4.93 -3.58 -29.70
N SER A 49 -4.87 -3.73 -31.01
CA SER A 49 -3.68 -4.16 -31.77
C SER A 49 -2.64 -3.04 -31.82
N ALA A 50 -1.39 -3.38 -31.52
CA ALA A 50 -0.25 -2.60 -31.98
C ALA A 50 0.80 -3.54 -32.55
N LYS A 51 1.15 -3.28 -33.80
CA LYS A 51 2.15 -3.95 -34.64
C LYS A 51 3.57 -3.61 -34.15
N SER A 52 4.37 -4.63 -34.08
CA SER A 52 5.66 -4.90 -34.75
C SER A 52 6.61 -3.74 -35.03
N GLU A 53 7.79 -3.83 -34.45
CA GLU A 53 9.07 -3.84 -35.22
C GLU A 53 10.23 -4.28 -34.32
N ALA A 54 10.95 -5.30 -34.71
CA ALA A 54 12.26 -5.74 -34.21
C ALA A 54 13.30 -5.42 -35.30
N PRO A 55 14.58 -5.79 -35.18
CA PRO A 55 15.50 -5.95 -34.06
C PRO A 55 16.86 -5.25 -34.31
N ILE A 56 17.71 -5.14 -33.32
CA ILE A 56 19.17 -5.18 -33.54
C ILE A 56 19.84 -5.90 -32.37
N ALA A 57 20.52 -6.99 -32.70
CA ALA A 57 21.37 -7.78 -31.81
C ALA A 57 22.74 -7.15 -31.69
N THR A 58 23.31 -7.14 -30.49
CA THR A 58 24.75 -7.24 -30.29
C THR A 58 25.09 -7.99 -29.02
N ALA A 59 25.80 -9.07 -29.20
CA ALA A 59 26.29 -9.97 -28.17
C ALA A 59 27.45 -9.35 -27.38
N SER A 60 27.44 -9.51 -26.06
CA SER A 60 28.61 -9.36 -25.21
C SER A 60 28.69 -10.51 -24.22
N LYS A 61 29.85 -11.14 -24.14
CA LYS A 61 30.18 -12.30 -23.30
C LYS A 61 30.16 -11.97 -21.81
N PRO A 62 29.86 -12.94 -20.92
CA PRO A 62 29.88 -12.74 -19.48
C PRO A 62 31.27 -12.78 -18.89
N VAL A 63 31.58 -11.84 -18.01
CA VAL A 63 32.73 -11.85 -17.11
C VAL A 63 32.29 -12.47 -15.77
N ALA A 64 33.10 -13.39 -15.28
CA ALA A 64 32.86 -14.17 -14.06
C ALA A 64 32.89 -13.27 -12.80
N ALA A 65 31.92 -13.45 -11.91
CA ALA A 65 31.89 -12.84 -10.59
C ALA A 65 32.64 -13.72 -9.55
N PRO A 66 33.25 -13.12 -8.51
CA PRO A 66 33.94 -13.88 -7.46
C PRO A 66 32.96 -14.51 -6.47
N GLN A 67 33.27 -15.73 -6.06
CA GLN A 67 32.55 -16.52 -5.05
C GLN A 67 32.58 -15.81 -3.69
N ALA A 68 31.42 -15.56 -3.12
CA ALA A 68 31.27 -15.18 -1.72
C ALA A 68 31.02 -16.40 -0.85
N ALA A 69 31.68 -16.39 0.31
CA ALA A 69 31.74 -17.45 1.29
C ALA A 69 30.38 -17.81 1.91
N ALA A 70 30.26 -19.09 2.31
CA ALA A 70 29.14 -19.71 2.96
C ALA A 70 28.67 -18.95 4.22
N ALA A 71 27.40 -18.53 4.23
CA ALA A 71 26.71 -18.07 5.43
C ALA A 71 25.88 -19.22 6.02
N ALA A 72 26.07 -19.43 7.32
CA ALA A 72 25.41 -20.46 8.10
C ALA A 72 23.89 -20.33 8.07
N SER A 73 23.21 -21.46 7.88
CA SER A 73 21.77 -21.60 7.98
C SER A 73 21.29 -21.32 9.41
N VAL A 74 20.54 -20.24 9.60
CA VAL A 74 19.77 -19.99 10.82
C VAL A 74 18.42 -20.68 10.64
N GLU A 75 18.14 -21.66 11.48
CA GLU A 75 16.90 -22.43 11.54
C GLU A 75 15.73 -21.50 11.86
N ALA A 76 14.70 -21.54 11.03
CA ALA A 76 13.47 -20.77 11.23
C ALA A 76 12.73 -21.28 12.49
N PRO A 77 12.20 -20.41 13.36
CA PRO A 77 11.45 -20.85 14.52
C PRO A 77 10.17 -21.56 14.08
N LYS A 78 10.03 -22.81 14.55
CA LYS A 78 8.89 -23.69 14.35
C LYS A 78 7.62 -22.99 14.86
N ALA A 79 6.65 -22.82 13.97
CA ALA A 79 5.35 -22.26 14.34
C ALA A 79 4.73 -23.07 15.49
N ALA A 80 4.38 -22.37 16.57
CA ALA A 80 3.62 -22.95 17.66
C ALA A 80 2.19 -23.31 17.17
N PRO A 81 1.60 -24.43 17.68
CA PRO A 81 0.25 -24.79 17.28
C PRO A 81 -0.73 -23.70 17.68
N ALA A 82 -1.64 -23.34 16.76
CA ALA A 82 -2.70 -22.40 16.98
C ALA A 82 -3.51 -22.83 18.21
N SER A 83 -3.44 -22.03 19.26
CA SER A 83 -4.25 -22.21 20.47
C SER A 83 -5.71 -22.14 20.13
N ALA A 84 -6.45 -23.13 20.63
CA ALA A 84 -7.88 -23.31 20.51
C ALA A 84 -8.67 -22.01 20.73
N ASN A 85 -9.71 -21.84 19.93
CA ASN A 85 -10.79 -20.89 20.06
C ASN A 85 -11.19 -20.65 21.52
N HIS A 86 -10.69 -19.58 22.12
CA HIS A 86 -11.43 -18.92 23.18
C HIS A 86 -12.53 -18.11 22.48
N ALA A 87 -13.72 -18.70 22.41
CA ALA A 87 -14.94 -17.95 22.15
C ALA A 87 -15.06 -16.92 23.26
N ASN A 88 -14.52 -15.73 23.01
CA ASN A 88 -14.80 -14.58 23.86
C ASN A 88 -16.31 -14.35 23.80
N PRO A 89 -17.04 -14.34 24.92
CA PRO A 89 -18.48 -14.06 24.90
C PRO A 89 -18.66 -12.73 24.18
N ALA A 90 -19.59 -12.71 23.22
CA ALA A 90 -19.93 -11.50 22.49
C ALA A 90 -20.13 -10.35 23.48
N PRO A 91 -19.48 -9.20 23.33
CA PRO A 91 -19.64 -8.11 24.26
C PRO A 91 -21.14 -7.78 24.33
N LYS A 92 -21.70 -7.73 25.56
CA LYS A 92 -23.06 -7.24 25.77
C LYS A 92 -23.19 -5.91 25.05
N ALA A 93 -24.27 -5.77 24.26
CA ALA A 93 -24.57 -4.53 23.58
C ALA A 93 -24.43 -3.35 24.57
N ALA A 94 -23.48 -2.51 24.33
CA ALA A 94 -23.18 -1.40 25.21
C ALA A 94 -24.33 -0.40 25.16
N ALA A 95 -24.64 0.17 26.32
CA ALA A 95 -25.64 1.19 26.42
C ALA A 95 -25.29 2.36 25.47
N SER A 96 -26.14 2.60 24.48
CA SER A 96 -26.09 3.79 23.65
C SER A 96 -26.18 5.02 24.54
N THR A 97 -25.54 6.12 24.14
CA THR A 97 -25.70 7.42 24.83
C THR A 97 -27.15 7.95 24.78
N GLY A 98 -28.04 7.28 24.05
CA GLY A 98 -29.43 7.67 23.83
C GLY A 98 -29.58 8.86 22.86
N LYS A 99 -28.48 9.38 22.34
CA LYS A 99 -28.48 10.46 21.36
C LYS A 99 -28.61 9.92 19.94
N GLN A 100 -29.21 10.69 19.04
CA GLN A 100 -29.19 10.38 17.63
C GLN A 100 -27.77 10.56 17.09
N ALA A 101 -27.24 9.57 16.39
CA ALA A 101 -25.93 9.67 15.75
C ALA A 101 -26.04 10.52 14.47
N ASP A 102 -25.03 11.34 14.23
CA ASP A 102 -24.89 12.11 12.99
C ASP A 102 -24.38 11.21 11.85
N ILE A 103 -23.64 10.16 12.21
CA ILE A 103 -23.03 9.20 11.27
C ILE A 103 -23.23 7.80 11.83
N ASP A 104 -23.77 6.90 11.01
CA ASP A 104 -23.82 5.46 11.28
C ASP A 104 -22.92 4.73 10.29
N CYS A 105 -22.24 3.67 10.74
CA CYS A 105 -21.42 2.80 9.89
C CYS A 105 -21.27 1.39 10.47
N GLN A 106 -20.87 0.45 9.63
CA GLN A 106 -20.53 -0.90 10.08
C GLN A 106 -19.10 -0.99 10.62
N MET A 107 -18.17 -0.34 9.94
CA MET A 107 -16.76 -0.30 10.31
C MET A 107 -16.28 1.13 10.47
N VAL A 108 -15.68 1.44 11.61
CA VAL A 108 -14.92 2.68 11.79
C VAL A 108 -13.44 2.37 11.98
N VAL A 109 -12.58 3.13 11.31
CA VAL A 109 -11.13 3.05 11.48
C VAL A 109 -10.63 4.39 12.01
N ILE A 110 -9.94 4.37 13.15
CA ILE A 110 -9.37 5.57 13.78
C ILE A 110 -7.90 5.67 13.38
N GLY A 111 -7.56 6.70 12.61
CA GLY A 111 -6.23 6.95 12.06
C GLY A 111 -6.09 6.46 10.63
N ALA A 112 -5.55 7.31 9.76
CA ALA A 112 -5.38 7.07 8.33
C ALA A 112 -3.93 6.85 7.91
N GLY A 113 -3.07 6.38 8.82
CA GLY A 113 -1.75 5.87 8.49
C GLY A 113 -1.80 4.55 7.70
N PRO A 114 -0.65 3.94 7.34
CA PRO A 114 -0.60 2.73 6.52
C PRO A 114 -1.49 1.59 7.03
N GLY A 115 -1.50 1.31 8.30
CA GLY A 115 -2.39 0.32 8.90
C GLY A 115 -3.87 0.70 8.78
N GLY A 116 -4.20 1.98 8.99
CA GLY A 116 -5.57 2.47 8.99
C GLY A 116 -6.20 2.48 7.61
N TYR A 117 -5.59 3.10 6.62
CA TYR A 117 -6.18 3.12 5.28
C TYR A 117 -6.22 1.72 4.65
N THR A 118 -5.22 0.86 4.92
CA THR A 118 -5.25 -0.52 4.44
C THR A 118 -6.43 -1.29 5.04
N ALA A 119 -6.66 -1.16 6.35
CA ALA A 119 -7.80 -1.79 7.02
C ALA A 119 -9.14 -1.25 6.50
N ALA A 120 -9.26 0.07 6.33
CA ALA A 120 -10.48 0.69 5.82
C ALA A 120 -10.80 0.27 4.39
N PHE A 121 -9.80 0.21 3.51
CA PHE A 121 -9.98 -0.22 2.13
C PHE A 121 -10.37 -1.70 2.08
N ARG A 122 -9.72 -2.54 2.88
CA ARG A 122 -10.08 -3.96 2.94
C ARG A 122 -11.50 -4.18 3.46
N ALA A 123 -11.92 -3.44 4.49
CA ALA A 123 -13.28 -3.50 5.02
C ALA A 123 -14.31 -3.10 3.94
N ALA A 124 -14.04 -2.03 3.21
CA ALA A 124 -14.90 -1.60 2.11
C ALA A 124 -14.93 -2.60 0.95
N ASP A 125 -13.79 -3.21 0.59
CA ASP A 125 -13.71 -4.27 -0.45
C ASP A 125 -14.48 -5.54 -0.03
N LEU A 126 -14.67 -5.77 1.28
CA LEU A 126 -15.53 -6.82 1.83
C LEU A 126 -17.00 -6.41 1.92
N GLY A 127 -17.37 -5.23 1.45
CA GLY A 127 -18.76 -4.74 1.38
C GLY A 127 -19.25 -4.03 2.64
N LEU A 128 -18.38 -3.75 3.62
CA LEU A 128 -18.78 -3.03 4.82
C LEU A 128 -18.90 -1.52 4.55
N ASP A 129 -19.96 -0.89 5.08
CA ASP A 129 -20.05 0.58 5.14
C ASP A 129 -18.98 1.09 6.11
N THR A 130 -17.97 1.77 5.53
CA THR A 130 -16.72 2.07 6.24
C THR A 130 -16.49 3.57 6.34
N VAL A 131 -16.12 4.01 7.56
CA VAL A 131 -15.68 5.37 7.87
C VAL A 131 -14.23 5.32 8.36
N ILE A 132 -13.39 6.23 7.86
CA ILE A 132 -12.05 6.45 8.39
C ILE A 132 -11.98 7.84 9.01
N ILE A 133 -11.46 7.94 10.23
CA ILE A 133 -11.31 9.20 10.96
C ILE A 133 -9.83 9.56 11.00
N GLU A 134 -9.48 10.78 10.56
CA GLU A 134 -8.11 11.29 10.60
C GLU A 134 -8.09 12.70 11.16
N ARG A 135 -7.17 12.97 12.09
CA ARG A 135 -7.03 14.32 12.68
C ARG A 135 -6.45 15.34 11.70
N TYR A 136 -5.63 14.89 10.77
CA TYR A 136 -5.01 15.74 9.76
C TYR A 136 -5.88 15.84 8.51
N GLU A 137 -5.58 16.84 7.68
CA GLU A 137 -6.34 17.10 6.45
C GLU A 137 -6.16 16.01 5.40
N THR A 138 -5.00 15.36 5.38
CA THR A 138 -4.65 14.36 4.37
C THR A 138 -4.52 12.97 4.97
N LEU A 139 -4.97 11.96 4.22
CA LEU A 139 -4.74 10.56 4.52
C LEU A 139 -3.24 10.22 4.37
N GLY A 140 -2.81 9.09 4.94
CA GLY A 140 -1.45 8.59 4.81
C GLY A 140 -0.63 8.63 6.10
N GLY A 141 -1.11 9.33 7.12
CA GLY A 141 -0.48 9.43 8.42
C GLY A 141 0.95 9.98 8.36
N VAL A 142 1.73 9.69 9.40
CA VAL A 142 3.14 10.09 9.50
C VAL A 142 3.97 9.56 8.33
N CYS A 143 3.74 8.32 7.90
CA CYS A 143 4.53 7.68 6.86
C CYS A 143 4.53 8.47 5.54
N LEU A 144 3.36 8.85 5.01
CA LEU A 144 3.28 9.54 3.74
C LEU A 144 3.59 11.03 3.85
N ASN A 145 3.16 11.65 4.94
CA ASN A 145 3.20 13.11 5.04
C ASN A 145 4.52 13.66 5.60
N VAL A 146 5.16 12.98 6.55
CA VAL A 146 6.33 13.52 7.26
C VAL A 146 7.50 12.54 7.45
N GLY A 147 7.29 11.25 7.22
CA GLY A 147 8.26 10.18 7.50
C GLY A 147 8.78 9.50 6.24
N CYS A 148 8.31 8.28 5.98
CA CYS A 148 8.88 7.36 4.98
C CYS A 148 9.00 7.97 3.58
N ILE A 149 7.94 8.60 3.10
CA ILE A 149 7.90 9.08 1.71
C ILE A 149 8.77 10.32 1.50
N PRO A 150 8.65 11.40 2.30
CA PRO A 150 9.56 12.54 2.15
C PRO A 150 11.02 12.16 2.38
N SER A 151 11.33 11.26 3.33
CA SER A 151 12.70 10.78 3.54
C SER A 151 13.23 10.01 2.34
N LYS A 152 12.46 9.08 1.77
CA LYS A 152 12.87 8.34 0.58
C LYS A 152 13.07 9.23 -0.64
N ALA A 153 12.23 10.25 -0.83
CA ALA A 153 12.38 11.21 -1.91
C ALA A 153 13.70 12.00 -1.81
N LEU A 154 14.09 12.40 -0.59
CA LEU A 154 15.35 13.10 -0.36
C LEU A 154 16.56 12.17 -0.44
N LEU A 155 16.46 10.95 0.11
CA LEU A 155 17.52 9.93 0.03
C LEU A 155 17.80 9.53 -1.42
N HIS A 156 16.78 9.41 -2.27
CA HIS A 156 16.98 9.15 -3.69
C HIS A 156 17.79 10.26 -4.37
N ALA A 157 17.53 11.52 -4.05
CA ALA A 157 18.34 12.62 -4.59
C ALA A 157 19.79 12.58 -4.10
N ALA A 158 20.01 12.18 -2.84
CA ALA A 158 21.35 12.00 -2.27
C ALA A 158 22.08 10.82 -2.95
N GLU A 159 21.40 9.70 -3.17
CA GLU A 159 21.92 8.52 -3.87
C GLU A 159 22.40 8.84 -5.29
N VAL A 160 21.65 9.65 -6.03
CA VAL A 160 22.08 10.11 -7.38
C VAL A 160 23.38 10.91 -7.32
N ILE A 161 23.52 11.78 -6.32
CA ILE A 161 24.74 12.58 -6.13
C ILE A 161 25.93 11.68 -5.78
N ASP A 162 25.72 10.75 -4.86
CA ASP A 162 26.73 9.80 -4.41
C ASP A 162 27.17 8.87 -5.56
N SER A 163 26.23 8.30 -6.29
CA SER A 163 26.50 7.48 -7.47
C SER A 163 27.28 8.21 -8.54
N ALA A 164 26.97 9.48 -8.77
CA ALA A 164 27.73 10.32 -9.72
C ALA A 164 29.17 10.59 -9.24
N ALA A 165 29.39 10.75 -7.93
CA ALA A 165 30.71 10.93 -7.34
C ALA A 165 31.60 9.68 -7.50
N HIS A 166 31.02 8.48 -7.34
CA HIS A 166 31.72 7.20 -7.46
C HIS A 166 31.86 6.69 -8.91
N ALA A 167 31.22 7.33 -9.88
CA ALA A 167 31.29 6.91 -11.28
C ALA A 167 32.71 7.01 -11.86
N SER A 168 33.61 7.79 -11.25
CA SER A 168 35.03 7.86 -11.61
C SER A 168 35.74 6.52 -11.48
N ASP A 169 35.30 5.61 -10.62
CA ASP A 169 35.93 4.31 -10.36
C ASP A 169 35.87 3.38 -11.60
N PHE A 170 34.88 3.61 -12.48
CA PHE A 170 34.78 2.91 -13.77
C PHE A 170 34.95 3.83 -14.99
N GLY A 171 35.60 4.98 -14.79
CA GLY A 171 36.08 5.85 -15.89
C GLY A 171 35.08 6.92 -16.35
N VAL A 172 33.97 7.15 -15.64
CA VAL A 172 33.02 8.24 -15.96
C VAL A 172 33.17 9.36 -14.93
N THR A 173 33.47 10.58 -15.39
CA THR A 173 33.65 11.71 -14.47
C THR A 173 32.53 12.73 -14.66
N PHE A 174 31.86 13.07 -13.56
CA PHE A 174 30.87 14.16 -13.49
C PHE A 174 31.51 15.40 -12.87
N GLY A 175 31.01 16.57 -13.22
CA GLY A 175 31.36 17.83 -12.53
C GLY A 175 30.71 17.91 -11.14
N LYS A 176 31.12 18.90 -10.33
CA LYS A 176 30.51 19.15 -9.03
C LYS A 176 29.02 19.45 -9.19
N PRO A 177 28.15 18.82 -8.38
CA PRO A 177 26.71 19.04 -8.50
C PRO A 177 26.34 20.46 -8.07
N LYS A 178 25.43 21.10 -8.82
CA LYS A 178 24.77 22.35 -8.43
C LYS A 178 23.42 22.02 -7.85
N ILE A 179 23.27 22.24 -6.54
CA ILE A 179 22.04 21.88 -5.81
C ILE A 179 21.15 23.11 -5.68
N ASP A 180 19.91 23.00 -6.14
CA ASP A 180 18.83 23.96 -5.94
C ASP A 180 17.88 23.41 -4.87
N ILE A 181 17.99 23.96 -3.66
CA ILE A 181 17.24 23.48 -2.49
C ILE A 181 15.72 23.68 -2.65
N ASP A 182 15.30 24.74 -3.32
CA ASP A 182 13.86 25.01 -3.49
C ASP A 182 13.22 24.05 -4.48
N LYS A 183 13.96 23.68 -5.53
CA LYS A 183 13.51 22.62 -6.45
C LYS A 183 13.51 21.25 -5.78
N LEU A 184 14.48 20.95 -4.92
CA LEU A 184 14.51 19.69 -4.16
C LEU A 184 13.32 19.59 -3.20
N ARG A 185 12.99 20.69 -2.48
CA ARG A 185 11.78 20.76 -1.64
C ARG A 185 10.51 20.55 -2.46
N SER A 186 10.39 21.26 -3.59
CA SER A 186 9.24 21.14 -4.48
C SER A 186 9.09 19.72 -5.05
N TYR A 187 10.20 19.05 -5.38
CA TYR A 187 10.19 17.63 -5.78
C TYR A 187 9.63 16.73 -4.66
N LYS A 188 10.15 16.88 -3.44
CA LYS A 188 9.65 16.13 -2.28
C LYS A 188 8.15 16.35 -2.06
N GLU A 189 7.67 17.61 -2.07
CA GLU A 189 6.25 17.93 -1.93
C GLU A 189 5.39 17.34 -3.06
N LYS A 190 5.90 17.34 -4.29
CA LYS A 190 5.22 16.72 -5.43
C LYS A 190 5.02 15.21 -5.20
N VAL A 191 6.06 14.51 -4.73
CA VAL A 191 5.99 13.06 -4.47
C VAL A 191 4.95 12.76 -3.39
N VAL A 192 5.01 13.49 -2.26
CA VAL A 192 4.03 13.35 -1.16
C VAL A 192 2.62 13.63 -1.66
N GLY A 193 2.43 14.74 -2.39
CA GLY A 193 1.13 15.13 -2.92
C GLY A 193 0.53 14.14 -3.92
N GLN A 194 1.35 13.49 -4.74
CA GLN A 194 0.88 12.45 -5.65
C GLN A 194 0.34 11.24 -4.90
N LEU A 195 1.04 10.78 -3.87
CA LEU A 195 0.64 9.60 -3.10
C LEU A 195 -0.59 9.87 -2.22
N THR A 196 -0.64 11.02 -1.54
CA THR A 196 -1.81 11.39 -0.72
C THR A 196 -3.07 11.60 -1.55
N LYS A 197 -2.95 12.21 -2.74
CA LYS A 197 -4.05 12.32 -3.72
C LYS A 197 -4.49 10.94 -4.22
N GLY A 198 -3.54 10.03 -4.46
CA GLY A 198 -3.83 8.64 -4.83
C GLY A 198 -4.67 7.93 -3.77
N LEU A 199 -4.28 8.07 -2.49
CA LEU A 199 -5.06 7.51 -1.37
C LEU A 199 -6.48 8.08 -1.29
N ALA A 200 -6.63 9.39 -1.42
CA ALA A 200 -7.94 10.03 -1.43
C ALA A 200 -8.81 9.53 -2.60
N GLY A 201 -8.21 9.34 -3.77
CA GLY A 201 -8.86 8.73 -4.93
C GLY A 201 -9.33 7.30 -4.66
N MET A 202 -8.47 6.48 -4.07
CA MET A 202 -8.79 5.08 -3.69
C MET A 202 -9.90 5.01 -2.63
N ALA A 203 -9.90 5.90 -1.63
CA ALA A 203 -10.96 5.99 -0.64
C ALA A 203 -12.31 6.32 -1.30
N LYS A 204 -12.32 7.30 -2.21
CA LYS A 204 -13.53 7.68 -2.97
C LYS A 204 -14.05 6.53 -3.84
N GLN A 205 -13.16 5.84 -4.57
CA GLN A 205 -13.53 4.71 -5.42
C GLN A 205 -14.18 3.57 -4.62
N ARG A 206 -13.68 3.29 -3.41
CA ARG A 206 -14.22 2.28 -2.49
C ARG A 206 -15.37 2.78 -1.62
N LYS A 207 -15.81 4.02 -1.81
CA LYS A 207 -16.86 4.67 -1.02
C LYS A 207 -16.54 4.73 0.48
N VAL A 208 -15.26 4.71 0.85
CA VAL A 208 -14.83 4.96 2.23
C VAL A 208 -15.05 6.43 2.57
N ARG A 209 -15.87 6.68 3.58
CA ARG A 209 -16.15 8.05 4.05
C ARG A 209 -15.00 8.53 4.94
N SER A 210 -14.35 9.61 4.58
CA SER A 210 -13.28 10.22 5.38
C SER A 210 -13.85 11.35 6.23
N VAL A 211 -13.62 11.30 7.54
CA VAL A 211 -14.05 12.34 8.49
C VAL A 211 -12.82 12.90 9.16
N GLN A 212 -12.67 14.24 9.05
CA GLN A 212 -11.55 14.91 9.71
C GLN A 212 -11.91 15.28 11.15
N GLY A 213 -11.06 14.88 12.10
CA GLY A 213 -11.21 15.22 13.50
C GLY A 213 -10.49 14.26 14.44
N VAL A 214 -10.56 14.57 15.72
CA VAL A 214 -10.07 13.72 16.81
C VAL A 214 -11.23 12.92 17.35
N ALA A 215 -11.10 11.60 17.34
CA ALA A 215 -12.11 10.68 17.84
C ALA A 215 -11.88 10.37 19.33
N THR A 216 -12.93 10.43 20.11
CA THR A 216 -12.96 10.01 21.53
C THR A 216 -14.14 9.08 21.74
N PHE A 217 -13.94 7.96 22.45
CA PHE A 217 -15.02 7.03 22.75
C PHE A 217 -16.03 7.69 23.69
N ALA A 218 -17.29 7.76 23.27
CA ALA A 218 -18.42 8.19 24.08
C ALA A 218 -19.13 7.00 24.73
N SER A 219 -19.11 5.85 24.05
CA SER A 219 -19.56 4.55 24.53
C SER A 219 -18.78 3.45 23.80
N PRO A 220 -18.90 2.17 24.13
CA PRO A 220 -18.23 1.09 23.41
C PRO A 220 -18.53 1.03 21.90
N ASN A 221 -19.65 1.58 21.45
CA ASN A 221 -20.05 1.61 20.04
C ASN A 221 -20.31 3.02 19.49
N GLU A 222 -19.86 4.06 20.20
CA GLU A 222 -20.05 5.45 19.78
C GLU A 222 -18.78 6.27 19.99
N LEU A 223 -18.48 7.11 19.02
CA LEU A 223 -17.38 8.07 19.04
C LEU A 223 -17.90 9.50 18.93
N THR A 224 -17.33 10.39 19.73
CA THR A 224 -17.42 11.83 19.49
C THR A 224 -16.23 12.25 18.65
N ILE A 225 -16.49 12.85 17.50
CA ILE A 225 -15.44 13.37 16.59
C ILE A 225 -15.44 14.89 16.73
N THR A 226 -14.31 15.45 17.16
CA THR A 226 -14.12 16.88 17.31
C THR A 226 -13.23 17.40 16.18
N ASN A 227 -13.74 18.29 15.33
CA ASN A 227 -12.95 18.90 14.27
C ASN A 227 -12.08 20.07 14.80
N ALA A 228 -11.22 20.63 13.93
CA ALA A 228 -10.33 21.73 14.28
C ALA A 228 -11.06 23.01 14.77
N ASN A 229 -12.32 23.18 14.41
CA ASN A 229 -13.16 24.34 14.82
C ASN A 229 -13.92 24.05 16.13
N GLY A 230 -13.66 22.94 16.81
CA GLY A 230 -14.34 22.55 18.05
C GLY A 230 -15.76 21.99 17.85
N LYS A 231 -16.24 21.87 16.61
CA LYS A 231 -17.54 21.27 16.32
C LYS A 231 -17.46 19.76 16.50
N THR A 232 -18.44 19.19 17.19
CA THR A 232 -18.53 17.76 17.47
C THR A 232 -19.60 17.07 16.64
N GLN A 233 -19.33 15.81 16.28
CA GLN A 233 -20.28 14.90 15.63
C GLN A 233 -20.27 13.57 16.38
N LEU A 234 -21.42 12.92 16.51
CA LEU A 234 -21.56 11.60 17.10
C LEU A 234 -21.57 10.55 15.98
N LEU A 235 -20.64 9.59 16.05
CA LEU A 235 -20.58 8.46 15.12
C LEU A 235 -20.88 7.17 15.87
N ARG A 236 -21.82 6.39 15.34
CA ARG A 236 -22.15 5.03 15.84
C ARG A 236 -21.61 3.99 14.87
N PHE A 237 -21.06 2.90 15.41
CA PHE A 237 -20.43 1.84 14.63
C PHE A 237 -20.74 0.45 15.20
N GLN A 238 -20.57 -0.57 14.36
CA GLN A 238 -20.65 -1.98 14.78
C GLN A 238 -19.25 -2.50 15.18
N HIS A 239 -18.23 -2.18 14.39
CA HIS A 239 -16.85 -2.61 14.57
C HIS A 239 -15.91 -1.41 14.49
N CYS A 240 -14.84 -1.45 15.28
CA CYS A 240 -13.84 -0.40 15.34
C CYS A 240 -12.43 -0.98 15.22
N ILE A 241 -11.60 -0.35 14.37
CA ILE A 241 -10.16 -0.61 14.31
C ILE A 241 -9.43 0.65 14.76
N ILE A 242 -8.59 0.51 15.79
CA ILE A 242 -7.74 1.59 16.30
C ILE A 242 -6.38 1.49 15.61
N ALA A 243 -6.07 2.45 14.73
CA ALA A 243 -4.83 2.54 13.98
C ALA A 243 -4.20 3.94 14.15
N ALA A 244 -4.25 4.47 15.38
CA ALA A 244 -3.88 5.85 15.70
C ALA A 244 -2.37 6.15 15.56
N GLY A 245 -1.55 5.11 15.38
CA GLY A 245 -0.09 5.23 15.28
C GLY A 245 0.58 5.52 16.62
N SER A 246 1.79 6.09 16.53
CA SER A 246 2.58 6.53 17.69
C SER A 246 2.76 8.05 17.65
N GLN A 247 3.05 8.65 18.79
CA GLN A 247 3.46 10.04 18.94
C GLN A 247 4.89 10.10 19.44
#